data_1a37ef0d1c923fb2f788d41ada00f0ad
#
_entry.id   1a37ef0d1c923fb2f788d41ada00f0ad
#
_cell.length_a   1.000
_cell.length_b   1.000
_cell.length_c   1.000
_cell.angle_alpha   90.00
_cell.angle_beta   90.00
_cell.angle_gamma   90.00
#
_symmetry.space_group_name_H-M   'P 1'
#
loop_
_entity.id
_entity.type
_entity.pdbx_description
1 polymer ?
#
loop_
_entity_poly.entity_id
_entity_poly.type
_entity_poly.pdbx_seq_one_letter_code
_entity_poly.pdbx_strand_id
1 'polypeptide(L)'
;MAALGKLAAQRGLYVQSHLSENTHEIAWVRELHPECRQYWETYDKYGLWKDHTVMAHCVHSDERERRAIKEHGVVVVHCADSNVNICSGICPVRQMVNEGLWVTLGSDIAGGAQLPMYKVITMSIRTSKARRVTDQWHPDFLTVPEGYYLGTTSGHKYFGAGDG
;
A
#
# COMPACT_ATOMS: atom_id res chain seq x y z
N MET A 1 1.89 -2.19 -20.46
CA MET A 1 0.87 -1.53 -19.59
C MET A 1 -0.38 -1.11 -20.37
N ALA A 2 -0.31 -0.43 -21.53
CA ALA A 2 -1.50 0.03 -22.26
C ALA A 2 -2.54 -1.07 -22.57
N ALA A 3 -2.10 -2.26 -23.01
CA ALA A 3 -3.00 -3.39 -23.28
C ALA A 3 -3.69 -3.90 -22.00
N LEU A 4 -2.96 -3.91 -20.87
CA LEU A 4 -3.50 -4.30 -19.56
C LEU A 4 -4.55 -3.30 -19.07
N GLY A 5 -4.28 -2.00 -19.20
CA GLY A 5 -5.25 -0.97 -18.81
C GLY A 5 -6.53 -1.04 -19.62
N LYS A 6 -6.40 -1.22 -20.96
CA LYS A 6 -7.56 -1.43 -21.83
C LYS A 6 -8.37 -2.67 -21.43
N LEU A 7 -7.71 -3.79 -21.16
CA LEU A 7 -8.37 -5.03 -20.74
C LEU A 7 -9.07 -4.87 -19.40
N ALA A 8 -8.39 -4.25 -18.41
CA ALA A 8 -8.95 -3.99 -17.10
C ALA A 8 -10.22 -3.11 -17.18
N ALA A 9 -10.17 -2.06 -18.00
CA ALA A 9 -11.33 -1.19 -18.21
C ALA A 9 -12.50 -1.92 -18.90
N GLN A 10 -12.22 -2.69 -19.97
CA GLN A 10 -13.25 -3.41 -20.72
C GLN A 10 -13.95 -4.52 -19.92
N ARG A 11 -13.23 -5.12 -18.96
CA ARG A 11 -13.72 -6.27 -18.19
C ARG A 11 -14.08 -5.92 -16.75
N GLY A 12 -13.93 -4.66 -16.33
CA GLY A 12 -14.14 -4.26 -14.92
C GLY A 12 -13.21 -4.99 -13.95
N LEU A 13 -11.95 -5.26 -14.36
CA LEU A 13 -11.03 -6.03 -13.54
C LEU A 13 -10.39 -5.19 -12.44
N TYR A 14 -10.10 -5.84 -11.33
CA TYR A 14 -9.22 -5.30 -10.30
C TYR A 14 -7.78 -5.26 -10.82
N VAL A 15 -7.03 -4.26 -10.37
CA VAL A 15 -5.61 -4.07 -10.67
C VAL A 15 -4.82 -4.24 -9.38
N GLN A 16 -3.74 -5.00 -9.42
CA GLN A 16 -2.80 -5.13 -8.32
C GLN A 16 -1.39 -4.89 -8.83
N SER A 17 -0.64 -4.04 -8.13
CA SER A 17 0.77 -3.79 -8.41
C SER A 17 1.49 -3.30 -7.14
N HIS A 18 2.74 -2.85 -7.30
CA HIS A 18 3.62 -2.32 -6.25
C HIS A 18 3.80 -0.81 -6.45
N LEU A 19 4.00 -0.07 -5.37
CA LEU A 19 4.20 1.36 -5.41
C LEU A 19 5.19 1.81 -4.35
N SER A 20 6.22 2.55 -4.78
CA SER A 20 7.16 3.26 -3.91
C SER A 20 7.68 2.39 -2.75
N GLU A 21 8.08 1.16 -3.07
CA GLU A 21 8.53 0.19 -2.07
C GLU A 21 9.91 0.54 -1.54
N ASN A 22 10.86 0.84 -2.44
CA ASN A 22 12.22 1.22 -2.05
C ASN A 22 12.78 2.34 -2.94
N THR A 23 13.83 2.98 -2.45
CA THR A 23 14.39 4.17 -3.10
C THR A 23 15.05 3.88 -4.45
N HIS A 24 15.64 2.70 -4.64
CA HIS A 24 16.25 2.30 -5.91
C HIS A 24 15.18 2.04 -6.98
N GLU A 25 14.09 1.38 -6.59
CA GLU A 25 12.93 1.18 -7.46
C GLU A 25 12.37 2.53 -7.95
N ILE A 26 12.15 3.47 -7.03
CA ILE A 26 11.63 4.81 -7.37
C ILE A 26 12.56 5.54 -8.34
N ALA A 27 13.88 5.47 -8.10
CA ALA A 27 14.86 6.05 -9.00
C ALA A 27 14.83 5.40 -10.39
N TRP A 28 14.76 4.07 -10.44
CA TRP A 28 14.70 3.32 -11.68
C TRP A 28 13.40 3.59 -12.47
N VAL A 29 12.26 3.66 -11.81
CA VAL A 29 10.99 4.02 -12.46
C VAL A 29 11.07 5.42 -13.08
N ARG A 30 11.70 6.37 -12.39
CA ARG A 30 11.93 7.73 -12.93
C ARG A 30 12.79 7.71 -14.19
N GLU A 31 13.81 6.85 -14.27
CA GLU A 31 14.63 6.67 -15.46
C GLU A 31 13.85 6.06 -16.63
N LEU A 32 13.00 5.06 -16.34
CA LEU A 32 12.20 4.36 -17.36
C LEU A 32 11.02 5.21 -17.86
N HIS A 33 10.52 6.13 -17.04
CA HIS A 33 9.35 6.97 -17.32
C HIS A 33 9.65 8.45 -17.07
N PRO A 34 10.59 9.06 -17.80
CA PRO A 34 11.03 10.45 -17.57
C PRO A 34 9.91 11.48 -17.81
N GLU A 35 8.85 11.11 -18.49
CA GLU A 35 7.66 11.92 -18.72
C GLU A 35 6.73 12.00 -17.49
N CYS A 36 6.86 11.07 -16.53
CA CYS A 36 6.07 11.03 -15.30
C CYS A 36 6.82 11.77 -14.18
N ARG A 37 6.12 12.65 -13.46
CA ARG A 37 6.71 13.41 -12.33
C ARG A 37 6.70 12.60 -11.04
N GLN A 38 5.71 11.70 -10.90
CA GLN A 38 5.48 10.84 -9.76
C GLN A 38 5.37 9.38 -10.22
N TYR A 39 5.70 8.44 -9.33
CA TYR A 39 5.66 7.02 -9.68
C TYR A 39 4.24 6.58 -10.08
N TRP A 40 3.21 6.97 -9.33
CA TRP A 40 1.82 6.60 -9.59
C TRP A 40 1.32 7.04 -10.98
N GLU A 41 1.84 8.12 -11.55
CA GLU A 41 1.48 8.61 -12.88
C GLU A 41 1.81 7.58 -13.99
N THR A 42 2.76 6.67 -13.72
CA THR A 42 3.07 5.57 -14.64
C THR A 42 1.91 4.59 -14.79
N TYR A 43 1.10 4.43 -13.75
CA TYR A 43 -0.11 3.61 -13.78
C TYR A 43 -1.30 4.40 -14.33
N ASP A 44 -1.46 5.64 -13.91
CA ASP A 44 -2.55 6.52 -14.33
C ASP A 44 -2.56 6.72 -15.85
N LYS A 45 -1.41 6.97 -16.45
CA LYS A 45 -1.22 7.09 -17.90
C LYS A 45 -1.84 5.94 -18.72
N TYR A 46 -1.96 4.77 -18.13
CA TYR A 46 -2.49 3.58 -18.78
C TYR A 46 -3.86 3.15 -18.25
N GLY A 47 -4.54 3.97 -17.43
CA GLY A 47 -5.84 3.66 -16.85
C GLY A 47 -5.79 2.53 -15.81
N LEU A 48 -4.65 2.36 -15.16
CA LEU A 48 -4.42 1.36 -14.10
C LEU A 48 -4.45 1.99 -12.70
N TRP A 49 -4.85 3.25 -12.59
CA TRP A 49 -4.92 4.01 -11.33
C TRP A 49 -6.34 4.47 -11.08
N LYS A 50 -7.10 3.72 -10.28
CA LYS A 50 -8.53 3.94 -10.05
C LYS A 50 -9.01 3.19 -8.80
N ASP A 51 -10.28 3.30 -8.47
CA ASP A 51 -10.97 2.69 -7.32
C ASP A 51 -10.91 1.15 -7.26
N HIS A 52 -10.63 0.47 -8.37
CA HIS A 52 -10.41 -0.97 -8.43
C HIS A 52 -8.91 -1.35 -8.43
N THR A 53 -8.07 -0.47 -7.89
CA THR A 53 -6.61 -0.68 -7.84
C THR A 53 -6.13 -0.82 -6.41
N VAL A 54 -5.33 -1.86 -6.16
CA VAL A 54 -4.56 -2.01 -4.92
C VAL A 54 -3.08 -1.88 -5.21
N MET A 55 -2.39 -1.12 -4.36
CA MET A 55 -0.94 -0.90 -4.44
C MET A 55 -0.27 -1.42 -3.18
N ALA A 56 0.62 -2.39 -3.37
CA ALA A 56 1.41 -2.94 -2.28
C ALA A 56 2.53 -1.99 -1.84
N HIS A 57 2.91 -2.09 -0.59
CA HIS A 57 4.03 -1.45 0.10
C HIS A 57 3.85 0.03 0.41
N CYS A 58 3.91 0.94 -0.55
CA CYS A 58 3.80 2.40 -0.37
C CYS A 58 4.71 2.94 0.76
N VAL A 59 5.91 2.35 0.94
CA VAL A 59 6.82 2.64 2.06
C VAL A 59 7.32 4.08 2.01
N HIS A 60 7.64 4.55 0.80
CA HIS A 60 8.22 5.85 0.53
C HIS A 60 7.25 6.81 -0.18
N SER A 61 5.95 6.53 -0.12
CA SER A 61 4.93 7.41 -0.70
C SER A 61 4.98 8.79 -0.02
N ASP A 62 5.28 9.81 -0.80
CA ASP A 62 5.28 11.20 -0.34
C ASP A 62 3.85 11.74 -0.15
N GLU A 63 3.72 12.98 0.31
CA GLU A 63 2.40 13.60 0.53
C GLU A 63 1.57 13.68 -0.76
N ARG A 64 2.21 13.95 -1.90
CA ARG A 64 1.51 14.08 -3.19
C ARG A 64 0.96 12.73 -3.65
N GLU A 65 1.78 11.68 -3.53
CA GLU A 65 1.39 10.32 -3.87
C GLU A 65 0.28 9.82 -2.94
N ARG A 66 0.37 10.05 -1.62
CA ARG A 66 -0.71 9.69 -0.68
C ARG A 66 -2.02 10.43 -0.97
N ARG A 67 -1.95 11.70 -1.38
CA ARG A 67 -3.11 12.46 -1.82
C ARG A 67 -3.73 11.84 -3.07
N ALA A 68 -2.94 11.50 -4.08
CA ALA A 68 -3.42 10.84 -5.29
C ALA A 68 -4.05 9.46 -5.00
N ILE A 69 -3.45 8.66 -4.10
CA ILE A 69 -4.04 7.40 -3.61
C ILE A 69 -5.46 7.64 -3.09
N LYS A 70 -5.62 8.63 -2.21
CA LYS A 70 -6.91 8.95 -1.59
C LYS A 70 -7.93 9.47 -2.60
N GLU A 71 -7.54 10.41 -3.44
CA GLU A 71 -8.44 11.07 -4.41
C GLU A 71 -8.99 10.10 -5.47
N HIS A 72 -8.21 9.08 -5.84
CA HIS A 72 -8.62 8.08 -6.83
C HIS A 72 -9.19 6.80 -6.22
N GLY A 73 -9.33 6.73 -4.90
CA GLY A 73 -9.87 5.55 -4.22
C GLY A 73 -8.99 4.30 -4.33
N VAL A 74 -7.70 4.49 -4.58
CA VAL A 74 -6.72 3.41 -4.61
C VAL A 74 -6.49 2.88 -3.20
N VAL A 75 -6.37 1.56 -3.04
CA VAL A 75 -6.17 0.91 -1.75
C VAL A 75 -4.71 0.58 -1.53
N VAL A 76 -4.19 0.95 -0.37
CA VAL A 76 -2.85 0.58 0.08
C VAL A 76 -2.87 -0.80 0.71
N VAL A 77 -2.01 -1.70 0.25
CA VAL A 77 -1.76 -3.00 0.92
C VAL A 77 -0.45 -2.92 1.69
N HIS A 78 -0.55 -2.79 3.02
CA HIS A 78 0.61 -2.71 3.88
C HIS A 78 1.20 -4.11 4.15
N CYS A 79 2.42 -4.35 3.64
CA CYS A 79 3.15 -5.60 3.73
C CYS A 79 4.30 -5.48 4.75
N ALA A 80 3.96 -5.35 6.04
CA ALA A 80 4.90 -4.99 7.10
C ALA A 80 6.12 -5.93 7.21
N ASP A 81 5.88 -7.23 7.11
CA ASP A 81 6.94 -8.25 7.26
C ASP A 81 7.91 -8.22 6.08
N SER A 82 7.39 -8.21 4.86
CA SER A 82 8.18 -8.08 3.64
C SER A 82 9.01 -6.81 3.63
N ASN A 83 8.39 -5.65 3.89
CA ASN A 83 9.09 -4.36 3.87
C ASN A 83 10.33 -4.35 4.77
N VAL A 84 10.26 -5.01 5.93
CA VAL A 84 11.39 -5.11 6.86
C VAL A 84 12.37 -6.19 6.41
N ASN A 85 11.87 -7.35 6.00
CA ASN A 85 12.70 -8.51 5.64
C ASN A 85 13.63 -8.22 4.44
N ILE A 86 13.13 -7.50 3.44
CA ILE A 86 13.92 -7.13 2.25
C ILE A 86 14.51 -5.71 2.34
N CYS A 87 14.49 -5.10 3.53
CA CYS A 87 15.09 -3.79 3.80
C CYS A 87 14.50 -2.63 2.98
N SER A 88 13.24 -2.71 2.59
CA SER A 88 12.52 -1.61 1.91
C SER A 88 12.30 -0.43 2.87
N GLY A 89 12.05 -0.70 4.15
CA GLY A 89 11.85 0.32 5.19
C GLY A 89 10.61 0.09 6.05
N ILE A 90 10.25 1.09 6.84
CA ILE A 90 9.04 1.05 7.69
C ILE A 90 7.99 2.00 7.12
N CYS A 91 6.93 1.44 6.55
CA CYS A 91 5.82 2.20 5.97
C CYS A 91 5.14 3.11 7.01
N PRO A 92 4.78 4.37 6.66
CA PRO A 92 4.08 5.30 7.55
C PRO A 92 2.59 4.96 7.68
N VAL A 93 2.28 3.70 7.97
CA VAL A 93 0.89 3.17 7.96
C VAL A 93 -0.03 3.94 8.91
N ARG A 94 0.44 4.35 10.10
CA ARG A 94 -0.37 5.14 11.03
C ARG A 94 -0.76 6.49 10.44
N GLN A 95 0.19 7.14 9.78
CA GLN A 95 -0.06 8.42 9.10
C GLN A 95 -1.10 8.24 7.97
N MET A 96 -0.96 7.19 7.16
CA MET A 96 -1.91 6.91 6.08
C MET A 96 -3.33 6.70 6.60
N VAL A 97 -3.49 5.96 7.70
CA VAL A 97 -4.78 5.78 8.37
C VAL A 97 -5.34 7.11 8.90
N ASN A 98 -4.51 7.95 9.51
CA ASN A 98 -4.91 9.27 10.01
C ASN A 98 -5.31 10.23 8.89
N GLU A 99 -4.65 10.15 7.74
CA GLU A 99 -5.00 10.91 6.53
C GLU A 99 -6.27 10.38 5.85
N GLY A 100 -6.81 9.25 6.31
CA GLY A 100 -8.04 8.64 5.80
C GLY A 100 -7.86 7.90 4.48
N LEU A 101 -6.66 7.37 4.21
CA LEU A 101 -6.44 6.45 3.09
C LEU A 101 -7.10 5.10 3.40
N TRP A 102 -7.58 4.44 2.35
CA TRP A 102 -8.01 3.06 2.48
C TRP A 102 -6.80 2.14 2.54
N VAL A 103 -6.58 1.55 3.72
CA VAL A 103 -5.45 0.65 3.98
C VAL A 103 -5.96 -0.74 4.32
N THR A 104 -5.32 -1.76 3.78
CA THR A 104 -5.47 -3.17 4.18
C THR A 104 -4.11 -3.80 4.40
N LEU A 105 -4.07 -5.04 4.87
CA LEU A 105 -2.83 -5.77 5.13
C LEU A 105 -2.62 -6.90 4.13
N GLY A 106 -1.37 -7.15 3.77
CA GLY A 106 -0.95 -8.25 2.93
C GLY A 106 0.25 -9.01 3.53
N SER A 107 0.31 -10.32 3.28
CA SER A 107 1.43 -11.16 3.72
C SER A 107 2.66 -10.97 2.84
N ASP A 108 2.45 -10.72 1.55
CA ASP A 108 3.51 -10.72 0.54
C ASP A 108 4.44 -11.92 0.71
N ILE A 109 3.84 -13.12 0.77
CA ILE A 109 4.58 -14.37 1.06
C ILE A 109 5.71 -14.58 0.06
N ALA A 110 6.86 -14.95 0.58
CA ALA A 110 8.19 -15.05 0.02
C ALA A 110 9.03 -13.76 0.20
N GLY A 111 8.49 -12.54 0.04
CA GLY A 111 9.08 -11.31 0.58
C GLY A 111 8.90 -11.27 2.09
N GLY A 112 7.66 -11.48 2.55
CA GLY A 112 7.34 -11.72 3.96
C GLY A 112 7.42 -13.20 4.34
N ALA A 113 7.80 -13.47 5.60
CA ALA A 113 8.00 -14.82 6.12
C ALA A 113 6.72 -15.47 6.67
N GLN A 114 5.62 -14.72 6.78
CA GLN A 114 4.41 -15.14 7.50
C GLN A 114 3.17 -15.14 6.62
N LEU A 115 2.57 -16.32 6.41
CA LEU A 115 1.29 -16.45 5.71
C LEU A 115 0.06 -16.15 6.60
N PRO A 116 -0.01 -16.58 7.87
CA PRO A 116 -1.20 -16.39 8.70
C PRO A 116 -1.45 -14.91 9.02
N MET A 117 -2.65 -14.41 8.70
CA MET A 117 -3.00 -12.99 8.84
C MET A 117 -2.85 -12.45 10.27
N TYR A 118 -3.08 -13.25 11.31
CA TYR A 118 -2.85 -12.80 12.70
C TYR A 118 -1.38 -12.45 12.97
N LYS A 119 -0.43 -13.09 12.28
CA LYS A 119 1.00 -12.75 12.36
C LYS A 119 1.30 -11.49 11.55
N VAL A 120 0.68 -11.32 10.40
CA VAL A 120 0.77 -10.08 9.59
C VAL A 120 0.23 -8.90 10.39
N ILE A 121 -0.92 -9.03 11.05
CA ILE A 121 -1.49 -8.04 11.97
C ILE A 121 -0.49 -7.68 13.08
N THR A 122 0.06 -8.71 13.74
CA THR A 122 1.05 -8.51 14.81
C THR A 122 2.28 -7.75 14.32
N MET A 123 2.80 -8.10 13.15
CA MET A 123 3.96 -7.44 12.56
C MET A 123 3.65 -5.99 12.19
N SER A 124 2.48 -5.72 11.61
CA SER A 124 2.04 -4.36 11.28
C SER A 124 1.97 -3.44 12.51
N ILE A 125 1.44 -3.95 13.63
CA ILE A 125 1.41 -3.21 14.90
C ILE A 125 2.83 -2.97 15.42
N ARG A 126 3.70 -3.99 15.38
CA ARG A 126 5.09 -3.87 15.86
C ARG A 126 5.90 -2.88 15.04
N THR A 127 5.83 -2.92 13.73
CA THR A 127 6.54 -1.97 12.84
C THR A 127 6.02 -0.56 13.00
N SER A 128 4.71 -0.38 13.18
CA SER A 128 4.11 0.93 13.50
C SER A 128 4.65 1.49 14.83
N LYS A 129 4.81 0.65 15.85
CA LYS A 129 5.45 1.04 17.12
C LYS A 129 6.95 1.33 16.96
N ALA A 130 7.67 0.52 16.15
CA ALA A 130 9.08 0.77 15.87
C ALA A 130 9.27 2.13 15.20
N ARG A 131 8.43 2.46 14.21
CA ARG A 131 8.46 3.78 13.55
C ARG A 131 8.24 4.91 14.54
N ARG A 132 7.29 4.78 15.47
CA ARG A 132 7.08 5.78 16.53
C ARG A 132 8.33 6.01 17.38
N VAL A 133 9.09 4.97 17.68
CA VAL A 133 10.33 5.07 18.48
C VAL A 133 11.44 5.78 17.72
N THR A 134 11.55 5.53 16.41
CA THR A 134 12.59 6.13 15.56
C THR A 134 12.21 7.51 15.03
N ASP A 135 10.93 7.73 14.78
CA ASP A 135 10.38 8.98 14.26
C ASP A 135 9.62 9.71 15.38
N GLN A 136 10.32 10.55 16.12
CA GLN A 136 9.80 11.27 17.31
C GLN A 136 8.61 12.21 16.98
N TRP A 137 8.29 12.42 15.71
CA TRP A 137 7.21 13.29 15.25
C TRP A 137 5.84 12.61 15.21
N HIS A 138 5.78 11.28 15.35
CA HIS A 138 4.52 10.54 15.32
C HIS A 138 4.14 10.04 16.72
N PRO A 139 3.17 10.69 17.40
CA PRO A 139 2.75 10.27 18.75
C PRO A 139 2.03 8.92 18.76
N ASP A 140 1.42 8.51 17.63
CA ASP A 140 0.51 7.39 17.54
C ASP A 140 1.09 6.17 16.80
N PHE A 141 0.53 5.00 17.08
CA PHE A 141 0.80 3.73 16.41
C PHE A 141 -0.51 2.98 16.18
N LEU A 142 -0.50 1.91 15.37
CA LEU A 142 -1.66 1.05 15.17
C LEU A 142 -2.01 0.32 16.46
N THR A 143 -3.26 0.45 16.88
CA THR A 143 -3.85 -0.31 17.99
C THR A 143 -4.23 -1.72 17.56
N VAL A 144 -4.51 -2.60 18.51
CA VAL A 144 -4.94 -3.98 18.20
C VAL A 144 -6.27 -4.01 17.42
N PRO A 145 -7.33 -3.28 17.83
CA PRO A 145 -8.58 -3.23 17.05
C PRO A 145 -8.38 -2.74 15.62
N GLU A 146 -7.58 -1.69 15.43
CA GLU A 146 -7.27 -1.18 14.08
C GLU A 146 -6.52 -2.21 13.25
N GLY A 147 -5.51 -2.88 13.82
CA GLY A 147 -4.77 -3.94 13.13
C GLY A 147 -5.69 -5.08 12.68
N TYR A 148 -6.65 -5.48 13.51
CA TYR A 148 -7.65 -6.47 13.13
C TYR A 148 -8.57 -5.97 12.03
N TYR A 149 -9.06 -4.74 12.13
CA TYR A 149 -9.89 -4.13 11.07
C TYR A 149 -9.15 -4.12 9.73
N LEU A 150 -7.90 -3.64 9.71
CA LEU A 150 -7.09 -3.58 8.49
C LEU A 150 -6.79 -4.97 7.91
N GLY A 151 -6.58 -5.98 8.76
CA GLY A 151 -6.24 -7.34 8.34
C GLY A 151 -7.45 -8.23 8.01
N THR A 152 -8.68 -7.74 8.17
CA THR A 152 -9.92 -8.48 7.93
C THR A 152 -10.94 -7.64 7.17
N THR A 153 -11.73 -6.84 7.87
CA THR A 153 -12.88 -6.10 7.33
C THR A 153 -12.49 -5.14 6.21
N SER A 154 -11.35 -4.47 6.32
CA SER A 154 -10.92 -3.49 5.30
C SER A 154 -10.71 -4.14 3.93
N GLY A 155 -10.01 -5.28 3.87
CA GLY A 155 -9.83 -6.03 2.63
C GLY A 155 -11.12 -6.65 2.11
N HIS A 156 -11.96 -7.17 3.03
CA HIS A 156 -13.25 -7.75 2.69
C HIS A 156 -14.18 -6.73 2.01
N LYS A 157 -14.26 -5.52 2.53
CA LYS A 157 -15.04 -4.42 1.93
C LYS A 157 -14.57 -4.07 0.53
N TYR A 158 -13.27 -4.08 0.28
CA TYR A 158 -12.72 -3.77 -1.03
C TYR A 158 -13.23 -4.73 -2.13
N PHE A 159 -13.33 -6.02 -1.82
CA PHE A 159 -13.85 -7.00 -2.79
C PHE A 159 -15.37 -7.07 -2.86
N GLY A 160 -16.09 -6.17 -2.21
CA GLY A 160 -17.55 -6.11 -2.27
C GLY A 160 -18.26 -7.27 -1.55
N ALA A 161 -17.58 -7.94 -0.66
CA ALA A 161 -18.13 -9.10 0.04
C ALA A 161 -19.05 -8.73 1.23
N GLY A 162 -19.40 -7.45 1.37
CA GLY A 162 -20.32 -6.96 2.40
C GLY A 162 -19.63 -6.50 3.69
N ASP A 163 -20.42 -6.30 4.73
CA ASP A 163 -19.95 -5.81 6.05
C ASP A 163 -19.51 -6.95 6.99
N GLY A 164 -18.91 -7.99 6.47
CA GLY A 164 -18.47 -9.23 7.10
C GLY A 164 -18.30 -9.30 8.61
#